data_ef3a875673747272861a1d046c6ccc58
#
_entry.id   ef3a875673747272861a1d046c6ccc58
#
_cell.length_a   1.000
_cell.length_b   1.000
_cell.length_c   1.000
_cell.angle_alpha   90.00
_cell.angle_beta   90.00
_cell.angle_gamma   90.00
#
_symmetry.space_group_name_H-M   'P 1'
#
loop_
_entity.id
_entity.type
_entity.pdbx_description
1 polymer ?
#
loop_
_entity_poly.entity_id
_entity_poly.type
_entity_poly.pdbx_seq_one_letter_code
_entity_poly.pdbx_strand_id
1 'polypeptide(L)'
;MKMNAAILWDYEQDWSVEEVDLDPAQDGEVLVSFEATGLCHSDHHIRTGDLPAPVPIIGGHEGAGVVVEVGPGVRELKVGDHVVAAFLPACGRCRWCATGRSNLCDMGANSLVGLQPDGTFRRHARGQDLYAAIGLGTFAPYGTVPEASMIKIDDDIELSRACLLGCGVTTGWGSAVNTADVRPGDTVVVIGCGGIGSGAIQGARLAGAEKIIVVDIVETKRDKAFLFGATHFATSMPEALELVGRLTRGVMADSAILTVGVVEHPMINDAFGIISKGGAVVLTALAPISDVTPTMPTAMITLFQKR
;
A
#
# COMPACT_ATOMS: atom_id res chain seq x y z
N MET A 1 6.83 10.67 -26.35
CA MET A 1 7.84 9.67 -26.73
C MET A 1 7.21 8.30 -26.84
N LYS A 2 7.85 7.34 -27.54
CA LYS A 2 7.35 5.96 -27.61
C LYS A 2 8.09 5.04 -26.66
N MET A 3 7.36 4.13 -26.02
CA MET A 3 7.91 3.13 -25.09
C MET A 3 7.02 1.89 -25.07
N ASN A 4 7.52 0.77 -24.53
CA ASN A 4 6.67 -0.39 -24.24
C ASN A 4 6.15 -0.31 -22.81
N ALA A 5 4.87 -0.65 -22.59
CA ALA A 5 4.26 -0.71 -21.28
C ALA A 5 3.34 -1.93 -21.15
N ALA A 6 3.12 -2.42 -19.93
CA ALA A 6 2.17 -3.49 -19.68
C ALA A 6 0.76 -2.89 -19.49
N ILE A 7 -0.14 -3.23 -20.40
CA ILE A 7 -1.52 -2.74 -20.48
C ILE A 7 -2.47 -3.87 -20.12
N LEU A 8 -3.44 -3.59 -19.28
CA LEU A 8 -4.64 -4.40 -19.09
C LEU A 8 -5.75 -3.80 -19.95
N TRP A 9 -6.18 -4.51 -20.98
CA TRP A 9 -7.20 -4.04 -21.90
C TRP A 9 -8.63 -4.23 -21.37
N ASP A 10 -8.85 -5.31 -20.62
CA ASP A 10 -10.09 -5.62 -19.95
C ASP A 10 -9.85 -6.51 -18.74
N TYR A 11 -10.80 -6.58 -17.82
CA TYR A 11 -10.70 -7.45 -16.64
C TYR A 11 -10.53 -8.92 -17.02
N GLU A 12 -9.93 -9.68 -16.12
CA GLU A 12 -9.66 -11.13 -16.25
C GLU A 12 -8.72 -11.51 -17.42
N GLN A 13 -8.17 -10.53 -18.14
CA GLN A 13 -7.16 -10.76 -19.18
C GLN A 13 -5.74 -10.75 -18.58
N ASP A 14 -4.79 -11.23 -19.37
CA ASP A 14 -3.37 -11.08 -19.06
C ASP A 14 -2.87 -9.70 -19.46
N TRP A 15 -1.84 -9.23 -18.77
CA TRP A 15 -1.13 -8.00 -19.13
C TRP A 15 -0.48 -8.14 -20.50
N SER A 16 -0.74 -7.20 -21.39
CA SER A 16 -0.17 -7.14 -22.74
C SER A 16 0.92 -6.07 -22.82
N VAL A 17 2.13 -6.46 -23.23
CA VAL A 17 3.23 -5.50 -23.41
C VAL A 17 3.18 -4.93 -24.83
N GLU A 18 2.89 -3.63 -24.93
CA GLU A 18 2.68 -2.95 -26.21
C GLU A 18 3.33 -1.58 -26.26
N GLU A 19 3.51 -1.06 -27.48
CA GLU A 19 4.00 0.30 -27.71
C GLU A 19 2.95 1.33 -27.29
N VAL A 20 3.37 2.29 -26.48
CA VAL A 20 2.57 3.39 -25.94
C VAL A 20 3.24 4.71 -26.31
N ASP A 21 2.44 5.68 -26.72
CA ASP A 21 2.85 7.07 -26.81
C ASP A 21 2.70 7.72 -25.43
N LEU A 22 3.80 8.30 -24.92
CA LEU A 22 3.84 9.04 -23.64
C LEU A 22 4.03 10.52 -23.92
N ASP A 23 3.14 11.35 -23.37
CA ASP A 23 3.20 12.80 -23.43
C ASP A 23 4.36 13.37 -22.58
N PRO A 24 4.93 14.53 -22.98
CA PRO A 24 5.93 15.23 -22.17
C PRO A 24 5.33 15.75 -20.85
N ALA A 25 6.21 16.11 -19.91
CA ALA A 25 5.82 16.68 -18.63
C ALA A 25 5.10 18.03 -18.81
N GLN A 26 3.93 18.17 -18.23
CA GLN A 26 3.11 19.38 -18.19
C GLN A 26 3.39 20.20 -16.92
N ASP A 27 2.58 21.24 -16.66
CA ASP A 27 2.75 22.09 -15.47
C ASP A 27 2.63 21.29 -14.17
N GLY A 28 3.68 21.36 -13.33
CA GLY A 28 3.78 20.64 -12.07
C GLY A 28 4.07 19.13 -12.22
N GLU A 29 4.48 18.66 -13.41
CA GLU A 29 4.81 17.26 -13.67
C GLU A 29 6.30 17.04 -13.94
N VAL A 30 6.75 15.83 -13.73
CA VAL A 30 8.09 15.35 -14.05
C VAL A 30 8.01 14.11 -14.92
N LEU A 31 8.98 13.91 -15.80
CA LEU A 31 9.22 12.65 -16.48
C LEU A 31 10.25 11.87 -15.69
N VAL A 32 9.88 10.66 -15.28
CA VAL A 32 10.74 9.75 -14.52
C VAL A 32 11.11 8.54 -15.38
N SER A 33 12.39 8.20 -15.41
CA SER A 33 12.87 6.91 -15.90
C SER A 33 12.83 5.92 -14.73
N PHE A 34 11.88 5.00 -14.74
CA PHE A 34 11.77 3.98 -13.71
C PHE A 34 12.83 2.89 -13.90
N GLU A 35 13.64 2.65 -12.88
CA GLU A 35 14.61 1.56 -12.84
C GLU A 35 13.99 0.28 -12.29
N ALA A 36 13.07 0.42 -11.33
CA ALA A 36 12.39 -0.70 -10.72
C ALA A 36 10.96 -0.36 -10.35
N THR A 37 10.12 -1.40 -10.35
CA THR A 37 8.75 -1.33 -9.82
C THR A 37 8.44 -2.56 -9.01
N GLY A 38 7.75 -2.39 -7.87
CA GLY A 38 7.21 -3.49 -7.09
C GLY A 38 5.95 -4.07 -7.73
N LEU A 39 5.65 -5.32 -7.41
CA LEU A 39 4.41 -6.01 -7.76
C LEU A 39 3.51 -6.08 -6.52
N CYS A 40 2.50 -5.26 -6.48
CA CYS A 40 1.53 -5.23 -5.41
C CYS A 40 0.33 -6.14 -5.72
N HIS A 41 -0.26 -6.70 -4.68
CA HIS A 41 -1.50 -7.48 -4.84
C HIS A 41 -2.68 -6.63 -5.37
N SER A 42 -2.62 -5.30 -5.19
CA SER A 42 -3.60 -4.37 -5.77
C SER A 42 -3.60 -4.39 -7.31
N ASP A 43 -2.45 -4.59 -7.96
CA ASP A 43 -2.39 -4.74 -9.42
C ASP A 43 -3.09 -6.03 -9.88
N HIS A 44 -2.99 -7.10 -9.07
CA HIS A 44 -3.74 -8.32 -9.31
C HIS A 44 -5.25 -8.10 -9.11
N HIS A 45 -5.67 -7.38 -8.07
CA HIS A 45 -7.08 -7.05 -7.84
C HIS A 45 -7.67 -6.18 -8.96
N ILE A 46 -6.88 -5.28 -9.56
CA ILE A 46 -7.31 -4.56 -10.77
C ILE A 46 -7.53 -5.55 -11.91
N ARG A 47 -6.61 -6.51 -12.11
CA ARG A 47 -6.71 -7.51 -13.17
C ARG A 47 -7.94 -8.40 -13.02
N THR A 48 -8.27 -8.82 -11.81
CA THR A 48 -9.42 -9.69 -11.51
C THR A 48 -10.74 -8.93 -11.38
N GLY A 49 -10.71 -7.59 -11.34
CA GLY A 49 -11.90 -6.77 -11.13
C GLY A 49 -12.35 -6.66 -9.66
N ASP A 50 -11.64 -7.26 -8.71
CA ASP A 50 -11.92 -7.11 -7.27
C ASP A 50 -11.75 -5.66 -6.81
N LEU A 51 -10.78 -4.95 -7.40
CA LEU A 51 -10.62 -3.51 -7.26
C LEU A 51 -11.04 -2.86 -8.59
N PRO A 52 -12.24 -2.27 -8.69
CA PRO A 52 -12.69 -1.64 -9.91
C PRO A 52 -11.82 -0.43 -10.24
N ALA A 53 -11.18 -0.48 -11.39
CA ALA A 53 -10.42 0.60 -11.99
C ALA A 53 -10.82 0.72 -13.46
N PRO A 54 -10.88 1.92 -14.05
CA PRO A 54 -11.16 2.05 -15.47
C PRO A 54 -10.12 1.31 -16.30
N VAL A 55 -10.57 0.65 -17.37
CA VAL A 55 -9.70 0.01 -18.37
C VAL A 55 -9.95 0.68 -19.74
N PRO A 56 -8.98 0.70 -20.66
CA PRO A 56 -7.63 0.10 -20.58
C PRO A 56 -6.68 0.88 -19.65
N ILE A 57 -5.82 0.16 -18.91
CA ILE A 57 -4.96 0.74 -17.88
C ILE A 57 -3.53 0.19 -17.93
N ILE A 58 -2.54 1.08 -17.74
CA ILE A 58 -1.15 0.66 -17.48
C ILE A 58 -1.02 0.37 -15.98
N GLY A 59 -0.56 -0.83 -15.63
CA GLY A 59 -0.40 -1.28 -14.25
C GLY A 59 0.77 -0.65 -13.51
N GLY A 60 0.90 -1.03 -12.23
CA GLY A 60 2.01 -0.66 -11.37
C GLY A 60 1.88 0.70 -10.70
N HIS A 61 2.26 0.73 -9.42
CA HIS A 61 2.20 1.94 -8.59
C HIS A 61 3.33 2.01 -7.53
N GLU A 62 4.28 1.10 -7.58
CA GLU A 62 5.44 1.03 -6.69
C GLU A 62 6.73 1.30 -7.48
N GLY A 63 6.88 2.49 -8.06
CA GLY A 63 8.03 2.84 -8.90
C GLY A 63 9.14 3.54 -8.15
N ALA A 64 10.39 3.29 -8.53
CA ALA A 64 11.54 4.11 -8.19
C ALA A 64 12.40 4.33 -9.42
N GLY A 65 12.99 5.51 -9.54
CA GLY A 65 13.73 5.90 -10.73
C GLY A 65 14.41 7.24 -10.61
N VAL A 66 14.80 7.79 -11.76
CA VAL A 66 15.51 9.05 -11.86
C VAL A 66 14.68 10.05 -12.67
N VAL A 67 14.58 11.28 -12.21
CA VAL A 67 13.95 12.38 -12.94
C VAL A 67 14.79 12.70 -14.18
N VAL A 68 14.19 12.63 -15.36
CA VAL A 68 14.89 12.90 -16.66
C VAL A 68 14.40 14.17 -17.35
N GLU A 69 13.20 14.67 -17.00
CA GLU A 69 12.66 15.94 -17.48
C GLU A 69 11.79 16.58 -16.39
N VAL A 70 11.74 17.89 -16.34
CA VAL A 70 10.86 18.65 -15.45
C VAL A 70 9.99 19.58 -16.27
N GLY A 71 8.69 19.56 -16.02
CA GLY A 71 7.72 20.45 -16.63
C GLY A 71 7.75 21.87 -15.99
N PRO A 72 7.02 22.81 -16.58
CA PRO A 72 6.82 24.12 -15.98
C PRO A 72 6.26 23.98 -14.55
N GLY A 73 6.56 24.94 -13.68
CA GLY A 73 6.01 24.98 -12.32
C GLY A 73 6.58 24.00 -11.30
N VAL A 74 7.40 23.03 -11.71
CA VAL A 74 8.15 22.13 -10.82
C VAL A 74 9.14 22.93 -9.97
N ARG A 75 9.20 22.64 -8.65
CA ARG A 75 9.96 23.46 -7.69
C ARG A 75 10.96 22.70 -6.84
N GLU A 76 10.66 21.47 -6.49
CA GLU A 76 11.42 20.68 -5.51
C GLU A 76 12.31 19.62 -6.17
N LEU A 77 11.96 19.20 -7.39
CA LEU A 77 12.68 18.18 -8.14
C LEU A 77 13.47 18.80 -9.31
N LYS A 78 14.57 18.16 -9.65
CA LYS A 78 15.41 18.48 -10.82
C LYS A 78 15.85 17.22 -11.52
N VAL A 79 16.28 17.38 -12.77
CA VAL A 79 16.87 16.28 -13.56
C VAL A 79 18.07 15.69 -12.81
N GLY A 80 18.11 14.35 -12.72
CA GLY A 80 19.10 13.57 -12.00
C GLY A 80 18.70 13.22 -10.55
N ASP A 81 17.61 13.76 -10.01
CA ASP A 81 17.16 13.37 -8.66
C ASP A 81 16.63 11.93 -8.66
N HIS A 82 17.05 11.13 -7.67
CA HIS A 82 16.48 9.82 -7.38
C HIS A 82 15.15 9.99 -6.65
N VAL A 83 14.13 9.26 -7.10
CA VAL A 83 12.77 9.39 -6.57
C VAL A 83 12.07 8.05 -6.38
N VAL A 84 11.17 8.03 -5.39
CA VAL A 84 10.21 6.94 -5.18
C VAL A 84 8.80 7.49 -5.44
N ALA A 85 7.98 6.71 -6.14
CA ALA A 85 6.60 7.06 -6.42
C ALA A 85 5.73 6.82 -5.17
N ALA A 86 4.95 7.83 -4.80
CA ALA A 86 3.88 7.74 -3.81
C ALA A 86 2.53 7.83 -4.55
N PHE A 87 1.72 6.80 -4.46
CA PHE A 87 0.44 6.75 -5.18
C PHE A 87 -0.58 7.79 -4.70
N LEU A 88 -0.41 8.33 -3.49
CA LEU A 88 -1.16 9.49 -3.01
C LEU A 88 -0.26 10.72 -3.08
N PRO A 89 -0.58 11.68 -3.97
CA PRO A 89 0.18 12.93 -4.04
C PRO A 89 0.02 13.75 -2.75
N ALA A 90 1.04 14.53 -2.40
CA ALA A 90 1.02 15.44 -1.26
C ALA A 90 1.30 16.87 -1.72
N CYS A 91 0.26 17.64 -2.03
CA CYS A 91 0.44 19.01 -2.58
C CYS A 91 0.96 20.06 -1.59
N GLY A 92 1.06 19.73 -0.30
CA GLY A 92 1.55 20.62 0.76
C GLY A 92 0.60 21.77 1.17
N ARG A 93 -0.41 22.10 0.37
CA ARG A 93 -1.22 23.35 0.52
C ARG A 93 -2.73 23.15 0.74
N CYS A 94 -3.29 22.00 0.44
CA CYS A 94 -4.70 21.74 0.72
C CYS A 94 -4.96 21.61 2.22
N ARG A 95 -6.21 21.66 2.64
CA ARG A 95 -6.62 21.52 4.05
C ARG A 95 -5.97 20.32 4.73
N TRP A 96 -5.94 19.20 4.06
CA TRP A 96 -5.44 17.95 4.61
C TRP A 96 -3.92 17.98 4.81
N CYS A 97 -3.18 18.41 3.80
CA CYS A 97 -1.73 18.58 3.90
C CYS A 97 -1.35 19.58 4.97
N ALA A 98 -2.03 20.73 5.02
CA ALA A 98 -1.77 21.79 5.99
C ALA A 98 -2.04 21.37 7.45
N THR A 99 -2.82 20.31 7.68
CA THR A 99 -3.13 19.75 9.00
C THR A 99 -2.39 18.45 9.32
N GLY A 100 -1.35 18.10 8.54
CA GLY A 100 -0.55 16.88 8.74
C GLY A 100 -1.22 15.58 8.28
N ARG A 101 -2.26 15.69 7.45
CA ARG A 101 -3.00 14.55 6.89
C ARG A 101 -2.81 14.43 5.38
N SER A 102 -1.57 14.47 4.91
CA SER A 102 -1.24 14.44 3.48
C SER A 102 -1.75 13.18 2.76
N ASN A 103 -1.96 12.09 3.49
CA ASN A 103 -2.61 10.89 2.99
C ASN A 103 -4.08 11.09 2.53
N LEU A 104 -4.68 12.24 2.83
CA LEU A 104 -6.02 12.65 2.38
C LEU A 104 -5.97 13.83 1.41
N CYS A 105 -4.85 14.06 0.74
CA CYS A 105 -4.66 15.18 -0.17
C CYS A 105 -5.72 15.22 -1.27
N ASP A 106 -6.35 16.38 -1.46
CA ASP A 106 -7.40 16.57 -2.48
C ASP A 106 -6.92 16.30 -3.91
N MET A 107 -5.61 16.45 -4.18
CA MET A 107 -5.00 16.17 -5.47
C MET A 107 -5.09 14.68 -5.85
N GLY A 108 -5.22 13.79 -4.85
CA GLY A 108 -5.36 12.35 -5.07
C GLY A 108 -6.69 11.88 -5.65
N ALA A 109 -7.71 12.75 -5.73
CA ALA A 109 -9.04 12.35 -6.17
C ALA A 109 -9.06 11.74 -7.59
N ASN A 110 -8.37 12.37 -8.54
CA ASN A 110 -8.25 11.87 -9.91
C ASN A 110 -7.26 10.72 -10.05
N SER A 111 -6.24 10.65 -9.18
CA SER A 111 -5.27 9.54 -9.19
C SER A 111 -5.93 8.19 -8.91
N LEU A 112 -6.92 8.14 -8.01
CA LEU A 112 -7.64 6.90 -7.69
C LEU A 112 -8.43 6.33 -8.88
N VAL A 113 -8.83 7.19 -9.82
CA VAL A 113 -9.48 6.75 -11.07
C VAL A 113 -8.50 6.66 -12.26
N GLY A 114 -7.20 6.76 -11.99
CA GLY A 114 -6.15 6.54 -12.99
C GLY A 114 -5.85 7.73 -13.91
N LEU A 115 -6.29 8.93 -13.53
CA LEU A 115 -6.05 10.17 -14.26
C LEU A 115 -4.94 11.01 -13.60
N GLN A 116 -4.40 11.98 -14.34
CA GLN A 116 -3.58 13.03 -13.75
C GLN A 116 -4.44 13.95 -12.87
N PRO A 117 -3.85 14.76 -11.97
CA PRO A 117 -4.60 15.68 -11.11
C PRO A 117 -5.48 16.67 -11.86
N ASP A 118 -5.12 17.04 -13.10
CA ASP A 118 -5.89 17.91 -14.00
C ASP A 118 -7.05 17.21 -14.70
N GLY A 119 -7.22 15.89 -14.47
CA GLY A 119 -8.27 15.08 -15.09
C GLY A 119 -7.96 14.62 -16.52
N THR A 120 -6.72 14.75 -16.97
CA THR A 120 -6.30 14.36 -18.32
C THR A 120 -5.44 13.09 -18.32
N PHE A 121 -5.13 12.60 -19.52
CA PHE A 121 -4.27 11.44 -19.76
C PHE A 121 -2.87 11.89 -20.20
N ARG A 122 -1.88 11.00 -20.06
CA ARG A 122 -0.51 11.19 -20.57
C ARG A 122 -0.04 9.99 -21.39
N ARG A 123 -0.88 9.00 -21.56
CA ARG A 123 -0.52 7.73 -22.20
C ARG A 123 -1.57 7.32 -23.21
N HIS A 124 -1.15 6.89 -24.41
CA HIS A 124 -2.04 6.58 -25.51
C HIS A 124 -1.56 5.34 -26.26
N ALA A 125 -2.47 4.45 -26.61
CA ALA A 125 -2.18 3.31 -27.50
C ALA A 125 -3.42 2.94 -28.32
N ARG A 126 -3.20 2.37 -29.52
CA ARG A 126 -4.29 1.96 -30.42
C ARG A 126 -5.31 3.06 -30.70
N GLY A 127 -4.87 4.33 -30.68
CA GLY A 127 -5.74 5.49 -30.96
C GLY A 127 -6.68 5.86 -29.83
N GLN A 128 -6.46 5.41 -28.61
CA GLN A 128 -7.25 5.75 -27.41
C GLN A 128 -6.36 6.09 -26.23
N ASP A 129 -6.93 6.79 -25.26
CA ASP A 129 -6.30 7.16 -24.01
C ASP A 129 -6.22 5.97 -23.06
N LEU A 130 -5.12 5.89 -22.29
CA LEU A 130 -4.90 4.86 -21.28
C LEU A 130 -4.90 5.46 -19.89
N TYR A 131 -5.63 4.83 -18.99
CA TYR A 131 -5.52 5.09 -17.56
C TYR A 131 -4.16 4.61 -17.03
N ALA A 132 -3.78 5.08 -15.86
CA ALA A 132 -2.56 4.65 -15.17
C ALA A 132 -2.92 4.18 -13.76
N ALA A 133 -2.48 3.01 -13.35
CA ALA A 133 -2.78 2.48 -12.02
C ALA A 133 -2.44 3.52 -10.95
N ILE A 134 -3.50 3.97 -10.28
CA ILE A 134 -3.48 5.02 -9.25
C ILE A 134 -2.69 6.28 -9.70
N GLY A 135 -2.88 6.70 -10.97
CA GLY A 135 -2.24 7.87 -11.56
C GLY A 135 -0.75 7.73 -11.91
N LEU A 136 -0.12 6.58 -11.63
CA LEU A 136 1.32 6.35 -11.82
C LEU A 136 1.65 5.49 -13.02
N GLY A 137 1.10 4.25 -13.13
CA GLY A 137 1.34 3.36 -14.24
C GLY A 137 2.81 2.95 -14.40
N THR A 138 3.42 2.42 -13.33
CA THR A 138 4.86 2.15 -13.27
C THR A 138 5.31 0.85 -13.95
N PHE A 139 4.38 0.07 -14.55
CA PHE A 139 4.74 -1.07 -15.41
C PHE A 139 5.16 -0.60 -16.81
N ALA A 140 5.98 0.42 -16.84
CA ALA A 140 6.57 1.07 -18.00
C ALA A 140 7.95 1.63 -17.63
N PRO A 141 8.89 1.77 -18.61
CA PRO A 141 10.22 2.30 -18.34
C PRO A 141 10.21 3.81 -18.03
N TYR A 142 9.15 4.53 -18.45
CA TYR A 142 9.01 5.97 -18.20
C TYR A 142 7.58 6.30 -17.76
N GLY A 143 7.47 7.36 -16.96
CA GLY A 143 6.17 7.90 -16.57
C GLY A 143 6.20 9.42 -16.45
N THR A 144 5.23 10.09 -17.07
CA THR A 144 4.90 11.49 -16.79
C THR A 144 3.94 11.50 -15.62
N VAL A 145 4.35 12.10 -14.52
CA VAL A 145 3.66 12.02 -13.22
C VAL A 145 3.75 13.35 -12.46
N PRO A 146 2.80 13.65 -11.56
CA PRO A 146 2.88 14.88 -10.76
C PRO A 146 4.12 14.91 -9.87
N GLU A 147 4.79 16.06 -9.75
CA GLU A 147 5.86 16.28 -8.77
C GLU A 147 5.43 15.85 -7.36
N ALA A 148 4.18 16.18 -6.98
CA ALA A 148 3.60 15.88 -5.68
C ALA A 148 3.48 14.37 -5.37
N SER A 149 3.63 13.50 -6.38
CA SER A 149 3.65 12.04 -6.25
C SER A 149 5.06 11.46 -6.21
N MET A 150 6.10 12.30 -6.28
CA MET A 150 7.49 11.85 -6.32
C MET A 150 8.22 12.32 -5.07
N ILE A 151 8.77 11.38 -4.33
CA ILE A 151 9.54 11.65 -3.12
C ILE A 151 11.01 11.50 -3.46
N LYS A 152 11.77 12.59 -3.33
CA LYS A 152 13.22 12.56 -3.49
C LYS A 152 13.85 11.73 -2.39
N ILE A 153 14.80 10.88 -2.77
CA ILE A 153 15.62 10.05 -1.88
C ILE A 153 17.11 10.33 -2.11
N ASP A 154 17.94 9.88 -1.18
CA ASP A 154 19.39 9.98 -1.34
C ASP A 154 19.88 9.07 -2.48
N ASP A 155 20.88 9.54 -3.23
CA ASP A 155 21.37 8.88 -4.45
C ASP A 155 22.07 7.53 -4.18
N ASP A 156 22.46 7.26 -2.93
CA ASP A 156 23.10 6.01 -2.50
C ASP A 156 22.09 4.91 -2.14
N ILE A 157 20.79 5.23 -2.12
CA ILE A 157 19.73 4.25 -1.89
C ILE A 157 19.45 3.48 -3.20
N GLU A 158 19.58 2.16 -3.13
CA GLU A 158 19.34 1.29 -4.27
C GLU A 158 17.87 1.34 -4.72
N LEU A 159 17.62 1.82 -5.94
CA LEU A 159 16.27 2.04 -6.48
C LEU A 159 15.43 0.76 -6.54
N SER A 160 16.06 -0.39 -6.79
CA SER A 160 15.40 -1.71 -6.80
C SER A 160 14.82 -2.11 -5.43
N ARG A 161 15.31 -1.53 -4.34
CA ARG A 161 14.75 -1.71 -3.00
C ARG A 161 13.82 -0.56 -2.63
N ALA A 162 14.19 0.65 -3.03
CA ALA A 162 13.43 1.86 -2.73
C ALA A 162 12.00 1.81 -3.29
N CYS A 163 11.78 1.18 -4.45
CA CYS A 163 10.46 1.08 -5.06
C CYS A 163 9.41 0.46 -4.13
N LEU A 164 9.79 -0.48 -3.25
CA LEU A 164 8.89 -1.11 -2.28
C LEU A 164 8.39 -0.16 -1.19
N LEU A 165 9.04 1.00 -1.01
CA LEU A 165 8.60 2.05 -0.11
C LEU A 165 7.39 2.83 -0.67
N GLY A 166 7.09 2.68 -1.96
CA GLY A 166 5.97 3.34 -2.62
C GLY A 166 4.59 2.89 -2.11
N CYS A 167 4.47 1.63 -1.65
CA CYS A 167 3.19 1.09 -1.16
C CYS A 167 3.38 0.10 0.00
N GLY A 168 3.76 -1.15 -0.28
CA GLY A 168 3.62 -2.25 0.66
C GLY A 168 4.31 -2.04 2.00
N VAL A 169 5.56 -1.59 2.01
CA VAL A 169 6.34 -1.41 3.24
C VAL A 169 5.77 -0.27 4.09
N THR A 170 5.54 0.89 3.48
CA THR A 170 5.01 2.08 4.18
C THR A 170 3.57 1.90 4.64
N THR A 171 2.74 1.18 3.88
CA THR A 171 1.38 0.81 4.27
C THR A 171 1.38 -0.06 5.53
N GLY A 172 2.21 -1.09 5.58
CA GLY A 172 2.32 -1.96 6.75
C GLY A 172 2.89 -1.22 7.96
N TRP A 173 3.97 -0.47 7.77
CA TRP A 173 4.57 0.33 8.82
C TRP A 173 3.57 1.34 9.40
N GLY A 174 2.88 2.09 8.54
CA GLY A 174 1.86 3.07 8.94
C GLY A 174 0.67 2.43 9.64
N SER A 175 0.28 1.22 9.26
CA SER A 175 -0.77 0.46 9.96
C SER A 175 -0.42 0.18 11.41
N ALA A 176 0.84 -0.15 11.70
CA ALA A 176 1.32 -0.37 13.07
C ALA A 176 1.50 0.96 13.83
N VAL A 177 2.26 1.90 13.25
CA VAL A 177 2.72 3.10 13.98
C VAL A 177 1.64 4.18 14.05
N ASN A 178 0.89 4.40 12.95
CA ASN A 178 -0.06 5.51 12.87
C ASN A 178 -1.51 5.07 13.18
N THR A 179 -1.93 3.89 12.71
CA THR A 179 -3.33 3.47 12.83
C THR A 179 -3.58 2.65 14.10
N ALA A 180 -2.75 1.64 14.35
CA ALA A 180 -2.82 0.87 15.60
C ALA A 180 -2.27 1.67 16.80
N ASP A 181 -1.47 2.71 16.56
CA ASP A 181 -0.80 3.52 17.58
C ASP A 181 0.01 2.65 18.56
N VAL A 182 0.79 1.71 17.99
CA VAL A 182 1.59 0.76 18.77
C VAL A 182 2.60 1.48 19.65
N ARG A 183 2.67 1.08 20.92
CA ARG A 183 3.52 1.70 21.93
C ARG A 183 4.49 0.70 22.56
N PRO A 184 5.55 1.20 23.22
CA PRO A 184 6.47 0.33 23.95
C PRO A 184 5.75 -0.54 24.95
N GLY A 185 6.00 -1.85 24.89
CA GLY A 185 5.39 -2.86 25.77
C GLY A 185 4.14 -3.54 25.22
N ASP A 186 3.57 -3.05 24.12
CA ASP A 186 2.37 -3.63 23.52
C ASP A 186 2.58 -5.06 22.99
N THR A 187 1.50 -5.81 22.97
CA THR A 187 1.37 -7.09 22.29
C THR A 187 0.58 -6.87 20.99
N VAL A 188 1.22 -7.14 19.85
CA VAL A 188 0.66 -6.91 18.51
C VAL A 188 0.51 -8.23 17.78
N VAL A 189 -0.65 -8.45 17.15
CA VAL A 189 -0.87 -9.59 16.25
C VAL A 189 -0.92 -9.08 14.81
N VAL A 190 -0.06 -9.63 13.94
CA VAL A 190 -0.07 -9.34 12.50
C VAL A 190 -0.60 -10.57 11.77
N ILE A 191 -1.74 -10.43 11.09
CA ILE A 191 -2.42 -11.52 10.39
C ILE A 191 -2.12 -11.40 8.90
N GLY A 192 -1.29 -12.29 8.40
CA GLY A 192 -0.67 -12.28 7.07
C GLY A 192 0.76 -11.77 7.09
N CYS A 193 1.70 -12.53 6.51
CA CYS A 193 3.12 -12.19 6.37
C CYS A 193 3.48 -12.05 4.88
N GLY A 194 2.79 -11.12 4.21
CA GLY A 194 3.10 -10.64 2.86
C GLY A 194 3.91 -9.35 2.91
N GLY A 195 3.91 -8.55 1.82
CA GLY A 195 4.61 -7.27 1.74
C GLY A 195 4.15 -6.29 2.83
N ILE A 196 2.83 -6.09 2.96
CA ILE A 196 2.24 -5.21 3.99
C ILE A 196 2.53 -5.77 5.40
N GLY A 197 2.31 -7.08 5.62
CA GLY A 197 2.58 -7.71 6.92
C GLY A 197 4.02 -7.56 7.36
N SER A 198 4.97 -7.70 6.44
CA SER A 198 6.39 -7.48 6.71
C SER A 198 6.68 -6.04 7.17
N GLY A 199 6.03 -5.05 6.55
CA GLY A 199 6.09 -3.65 6.97
C GLY A 199 5.47 -3.44 8.35
N ALA A 200 4.32 -4.07 8.64
CA ALA A 200 3.64 -3.98 9.94
C ALA A 200 4.48 -4.59 11.08
N ILE A 201 5.13 -5.74 10.84
CA ILE A 201 6.05 -6.38 11.80
C ILE A 201 7.20 -5.42 12.14
N GLN A 202 7.84 -4.83 11.13
CA GLN A 202 8.94 -3.89 11.31
C GLN A 202 8.47 -2.62 12.02
N GLY A 203 7.30 -2.08 11.65
CA GLY A 203 6.67 -0.92 12.30
C GLY A 203 6.40 -1.18 13.77
N ALA A 204 5.79 -2.31 14.12
CA ALA A 204 5.52 -2.70 15.50
C ALA A 204 6.82 -2.87 16.32
N ARG A 205 7.87 -3.48 15.72
CA ARG A 205 9.19 -3.60 16.36
C ARG A 205 9.81 -2.23 16.64
N LEU A 206 9.81 -1.33 15.66
CA LEU A 206 10.39 0.02 15.80
C LEU A 206 9.61 0.88 16.80
N ALA A 207 8.29 0.69 16.91
CA ALA A 207 7.46 1.32 17.93
C ALA A 207 7.69 0.77 19.35
N GLY A 208 8.43 -0.35 19.50
CA GLY A 208 8.80 -0.91 20.80
C GLY A 208 7.82 -1.96 21.33
N ALA A 209 7.01 -2.59 20.48
CA ALA A 209 6.16 -3.71 20.88
C ALA A 209 6.98 -4.80 21.59
N GLU A 210 6.51 -5.28 22.73
CA GLU A 210 7.17 -6.35 23.49
C GLU A 210 6.96 -7.72 22.82
N LYS A 211 5.76 -7.95 22.31
CA LYS A 211 5.39 -9.19 21.65
C LYS A 211 4.78 -8.91 20.30
N ILE A 212 5.34 -9.53 19.26
CA ILE A 212 4.84 -9.45 17.89
C ILE A 212 4.55 -10.88 17.45
N ILE A 213 3.27 -11.22 17.41
CA ILE A 213 2.77 -12.53 17.00
C ILE A 213 2.33 -12.46 15.56
N VAL A 214 2.94 -13.25 14.69
CA VAL A 214 2.59 -13.32 13.28
C VAL A 214 1.75 -14.56 13.03
N VAL A 215 0.66 -14.40 12.27
CA VAL A 215 -0.21 -15.48 11.84
C VAL A 215 -0.14 -15.59 10.32
N ASP A 216 0.36 -16.70 9.80
CA ASP A 216 0.32 -16.97 8.36
C ASP A 216 0.20 -18.48 8.12
N ILE A 217 -0.72 -18.89 7.23
CA ILE A 217 -0.96 -20.29 6.91
C ILE A 217 0.21 -20.97 6.20
N VAL A 218 1.16 -20.18 5.69
CA VAL A 218 2.35 -20.67 4.98
C VAL A 218 3.53 -20.74 5.95
N GLU A 219 3.78 -21.92 6.48
CA GLU A 219 4.87 -22.17 7.47
C GLU A 219 6.24 -21.69 7.00
N THR A 220 6.55 -21.76 5.72
CA THR A 220 7.86 -21.34 5.17
C THR A 220 8.13 -19.82 5.31
N LYS A 221 7.14 -19.03 5.69
CA LYS A 221 7.31 -17.60 5.97
C LYS A 221 7.79 -17.31 7.39
N ARG A 222 7.83 -18.30 8.26
CA ARG A 222 8.25 -18.19 9.67
C ARG A 222 9.61 -17.48 9.82
N ASP A 223 10.61 -17.95 9.11
CA ASP A 223 11.98 -17.41 9.22
C ASP A 223 12.04 -15.94 8.78
N LYS A 224 11.29 -15.59 7.74
CA LYS A 224 11.17 -14.20 7.30
C LYS A 224 10.44 -13.32 8.31
N ALA A 225 9.39 -13.82 8.95
CA ALA A 225 8.70 -13.09 10.01
C ALA A 225 9.65 -12.77 11.17
N PHE A 226 10.45 -13.74 11.62
CA PHE A 226 11.46 -13.51 12.66
C PHE A 226 12.57 -12.56 12.23
N LEU A 227 13.03 -12.64 10.98
CA LEU A 227 14.01 -11.70 10.42
C LEU A 227 13.49 -10.25 10.49
N PHE A 228 12.21 -10.01 10.23
CA PHE A 228 11.56 -8.69 10.30
C PHE A 228 11.26 -8.23 11.73
N GLY A 229 11.29 -9.13 12.71
CA GLY A 229 11.16 -8.78 14.12
C GLY A 229 9.97 -9.41 14.84
N ALA A 230 9.31 -10.41 14.25
CA ALA A 230 8.35 -11.21 14.99
C ALA A 230 9.01 -11.89 16.19
N THR A 231 8.28 -11.98 17.29
CA THR A 231 8.70 -12.74 18.49
C THR A 231 8.09 -14.14 18.51
N HIS A 232 6.95 -14.30 17.87
CA HIS A 232 6.22 -15.57 17.78
C HIS A 232 5.54 -15.71 16.43
N PHE A 233 5.25 -16.96 16.06
CA PHE A 233 4.59 -17.30 14.82
C PHE A 233 3.56 -18.40 15.04
N ALA A 234 2.38 -18.29 14.45
CA ALA A 234 1.32 -19.29 14.44
C ALA A 234 0.86 -19.55 13.00
N THR A 235 0.41 -20.77 12.72
CA THR A 235 -0.08 -21.17 11.39
C THR A 235 -1.59 -21.03 11.23
N SER A 236 -2.30 -20.71 12.32
CA SER A 236 -3.74 -20.54 12.31
C SER A 236 -4.21 -19.57 13.39
N MET A 237 -5.41 -19.02 13.21
CA MET A 237 -6.02 -18.15 14.22
C MET A 237 -6.31 -18.87 15.56
N PRO A 238 -6.79 -20.13 15.60
CA PRO A 238 -6.95 -20.85 16.88
C PRO A 238 -5.63 -21.01 17.64
N GLU A 239 -4.53 -21.36 16.95
CA GLU A 239 -3.20 -21.44 17.54
C GLU A 239 -2.74 -20.09 18.09
N ALA A 240 -2.95 -19.02 17.33
CA ALA A 240 -2.59 -17.65 17.73
C ALA A 240 -3.40 -17.22 18.96
N LEU A 241 -4.70 -17.52 19.01
CA LEU A 241 -5.58 -17.16 20.13
C LEU A 241 -5.09 -17.81 21.42
N GLU A 242 -4.79 -19.11 21.39
CA GLU A 242 -4.22 -19.84 22.54
C GLU A 242 -2.86 -19.26 22.96
N LEU A 243 -1.99 -18.99 21.97
CA LEU A 243 -0.65 -18.43 22.20
C LEU A 243 -0.72 -17.06 22.87
N VAL A 244 -1.54 -16.15 22.32
CA VAL A 244 -1.73 -14.80 22.87
C VAL A 244 -2.31 -14.87 24.28
N GLY A 245 -3.35 -15.68 24.48
CA GLY A 245 -3.94 -15.89 25.82
C GLY A 245 -2.91 -16.34 26.85
N ARG A 246 -2.04 -17.26 26.49
CA ARG A 246 -0.95 -17.75 27.35
C ARG A 246 0.12 -16.70 27.62
N LEU A 247 0.58 -15.99 26.57
CA LEU A 247 1.63 -14.98 26.66
C LEU A 247 1.21 -13.73 27.47
N THR A 248 -0.06 -13.38 27.41
CA THR A 248 -0.64 -12.21 28.07
C THR A 248 -1.41 -12.53 29.37
N ARG A 249 -1.38 -13.78 29.81
CA ARG A 249 -2.15 -14.26 30.98
C ARG A 249 -3.64 -13.95 30.88
N GLY A 250 -4.21 -14.04 29.66
CA GLY A 250 -5.61 -13.80 29.37
C GLY A 250 -5.99 -12.34 29.13
N VAL A 251 -5.07 -11.39 29.18
CA VAL A 251 -5.35 -9.98 28.86
C VAL A 251 -5.65 -9.78 27.36
N MET A 252 -5.02 -10.57 26.50
CA MET A 252 -5.07 -10.53 25.04
C MET A 252 -4.21 -9.42 24.44
N ALA A 253 -4.23 -9.28 23.10
CA ALA A 253 -3.36 -8.35 22.37
C ALA A 253 -3.89 -6.90 22.42
N ASP A 254 -2.99 -5.93 22.38
CA ASP A 254 -3.36 -4.50 22.32
C ASP A 254 -3.85 -4.13 20.91
N SER A 255 -3.32 -4.77 19.89
CA SER A 255 -3.79 -4.56 18.50
C SER A 255 -3.67 -5.82 17.63
N ALA A 256 -4.53 -5.90 16.61
CA ALA A 256 -4.48 -6.88 15.54
C ALA A 256 -4.52 -6.15 14.19
N ILE A 257 -3.57 -6.45 13.30
CA ILE A 257 -3.41 -5.82 11.99
C ILE A 257 -3.63 -6.89 10.92
N LEU A 258 -4.73 -6.77 10.16
CA LEU A 258 -5.05 -7.68 9.06
C LEU A 258 -4.37 -7.19 7.77
N THR A 259 -3.49 -8.03 7.23
CA THR A 259 -2.68 -7.73 6.03
C THR A 259 -2.75 -8.87 4.99
N VAL A 260 -3.83 -9.65 5.03
CA VAL A 260 -4.09 -10.73 4.07
C VAL A 260 -4.44 -10.19 2.69
N GLY A 261 -4.30 -10.99 1.64
CA GLY A 261 -4.62 -10.56 0.27
C GLY A 261 -6.10 -10.22 0.12
N VAL A 262 -6.99 -11.11 0.57
CA VAL A 262 -8.45 -10.93 0.57
C VAL A 262 -8.98 -11.17 1.97
N VAL A 263 -9.77 -10.24 2.50
CA VAL A 263 -10.44 -10.40 3.81
C VAL A 263 -11.71 -11.21 3.64
N GLU A 264 -11.81 -12.29 4.40
CA GLU A 264 -13.04 -13.05 4.58
C GLU A 264 -13.74 -12.66 5.89
N HIS A 265 -15.09 -12.75 5.92
CA HIS A 265 -15.90 -12.37 7.08
C HIS A 265 -15.43 -12.95 8.44
N PRO A 266 -15.08 -14.24 8.55
CA PRO A 266 -14.64 -14.81 9.81
C PRO A 266 -13.39 -14.15 10.37
N MET A 267 -12.47 -13.68 9.49
CA MET A 267 -11.19 -13.10 9.89
C MET A 267 -11.34 -11.81 10.72
N ILE A 268 -12.36 -11.01 10.43
CA ILE A 268 -12.64 -9.79 11.20
C ILE A 268 -13.07 -10.16 12.62
N ASN A 269 -13.98 -11.12 12.76
CA ASN A 269 -14.43 -11.59 14.07
C ASN A 269 -13.28 -12.21 14.88
N ASP A 270 -12.42 -12.99 14.24
CA ASP A 270 -11.26 -13.60 14.86
C ASP A 270 -10.27 -12.53 15.34
N ALA A 271 -10.05 -11.47 14.52
CA ALA A 271 -9.22 -10.33 14.91
C ALA A 271 -9.79 -9.59 16.13
N PHE A 272 -11.11 -9.39 16.19
CA PHE A 272 -11.75 -8.84 17.39
C PHE A 272 -11.70 -9.81 18.58
N GLY A 273 -11.68 -11.11 18.36
CA GLY A 273 -11.55 -12.14 19.39
C GLY A 273 -10.19 -12.13 20.07
N ILE A 274 -9.11 -11.83 19.32
CA ILE A 274 -7.73 -11.93 19.82
C ILE A 274 -7.22 -10.68 20.53
N ILE A 275 -7.92 -9.54 20.43
CA ILE A 275 -7.52 -8.29 21.09
C ILE A 275 -8.14 -8.11 22.47
N SER A 276 -7.47 -7.33 23.31
CA SER A 276 -7.90 -6.95 24.66
C SER A 276 -9.09 -5.99 24.65
N LYS A 277 -9.63 -5.69 25.83
CA LYS A 277 -10.54 -4.56 26.04
C LYS A 277 -9.81 -3.25 25.71
N GLY A 278 -10.45 -2.38 24.93
CA GLY A 278 -9.84 -1.14 24.46
C GLY A 278 -8.83 -1.32 23.32
N GLY A 279 -8.54 -2.56 22.90
CA GLY A 279 -7.62 -2.85 21.81
C GLY A 279 -8.17 -2.43 20.45
N ALA A 280 -7.29 -2.38 19.45
CA ALA A 280 -7.60 -1.94 18.08
C ALA A 280 -7.47 -3.07 17.05
N VAL A 281 -8.40 -3.14 16.09
CA VAL A 281 -8.29 -3.94 14.88
C VAL A 281 -8.05 -3.00 13.70
N VAL A 282 -6.96 -3.21 12.97
CA VAL A 282 -6.61 -2.43 11.77
C VAL A 282 -6.84 -3.31 10.54
N LEU A 283 -7.72 -2.87 9.65
CA LEU A 283 -7.99 -3.52 8.38
C LEU A 283 -7.17 -2.84 7.28
N THR A 284 -6.12 -3.49 6.84
CA THR A 284 -5.25 -2.99 5.76
C THR A 284 -5.43 -3.80 4.48
N ALA A 285 -6.09 -4.94 4.58
CA ALA A 285 -6.40 -5.81 3.46
C ALA A 285 -7.61 -5.32 2.68
N LEU A 286 -7.65 -5.65 1.38
CA LEU A 286 -8.81 -5.38 0.53
C LEU A 286 -9.85 -6.49 0.65
N ALA A 287 -11.12 -6.13 0.48
CA ALA A 287 -12.23 -7.05 0.26
C ALA A 287 -12.87 -6.72 -1.09
N PRO A 288 -13.44 -7.70 -1.81
CA PRO A 288 -14.22 -7.42 -3.00
C PRO A 288 -15.30 -6.38 -2.70
N ILE A 289 -15.40 -5.34 -3.51
CA ILE A 289 -16.32 -4.20 -3.25
C ILE A 289 -17.77 -4.63 -3.39
N SER A 290 -18.02 -5.77 -4.07
CA SER A 290 -19.36 -6.16 -4.51
C SER A 290 -20.33 -6.54 -3.39
N ASP A 291 -19.92 -7.11 -2.23
CA ASP A 291 -20.94 -7.66 -1.31
C ASP A 291 -20.49 -7.91 0.13
N VAL A 292 -19.47 -7.28 0.65
CA VAL A 292 -19.11 -7.52 2.05
C VAL A 292 -19.81 -6.52 2.95
N THR A 293 -21.00 -6.89 3.45
CA THR A 293 -21.53 -6.28 4.67
C THR A 293 -20.80 -6.92 5.85
N PRO A 294 -19.75 -6.31 6.42
CA PRO A 294 -19.04 -6.91 7.53
C PRO A 294 -20.01 -7.04 8.71
N THR A 295 -20.17 -8.25 9.21
CA THR A 295 -20.87 -8.45 10.48
C THR A 295 -19.97 -7.92 11.60
N MET A 296 -20.24 -6.72 12.06
CA MET A 296 -19.46 -6.11 13.15
C MET A 296 -19.87 -6.74 14.48
N PRO A 297 -18.92 -7.18 15.33
CA PRO A 297 -19.20 -7.73 16.63
C PRO A 297 -19.61 -6.59 17.62
N THR A 298 -20.81 -6.08 17.46
CA THR A 298 -21.31 -4.87 18.16
C THR A 298 -21.14 -4.95 19.68
N ALA A 299 -21.37 -6.10 20.29
CA ALA A 299 -21.15 -6.28 21.73
C ALA A 299 -19.69 -6.05 22.14
N MET A 300 -18.72 -6.48 21.33
CA MET A 300 -17.30 -6.25 21.62
C MET A 300 -16.93 -4.77 21.46
N ILE A 301 -17.51 -4.09 20.48
CA ILE A 301 -17.25 -2.67 20.23
C ILE A 301 -17.87 -1.83 21.35
N THR A 302 -19.13 -2.08 21.72
CA THR A 302 -19.86 -1.25 22.68
C THR A 302 -19.51 -1.56 24.13
N LEU A 303 -19.44 -2.84 24.52
CA LEU A 303 -19.22 -3.22 25.93
C LEU A 303 -17.74 -3.23 26.30
N PHE A 304 -16.85 -3.60 25.38
CA PHE A 304 -15.43 -3.72 25.66
C PHE A 304 -14.58 -2.62 25.02
N GLN A 305 -15.21 -1.63 24.38
CA GLN A 305 -14.57 -0.47 23.74
C GLN A 305 -13.43 -0.88 22.74
N LYS A 306 -13.56 -2.04 22.14
CA LYS A 306 -12.65 -2.47 21.06
C LYS A 306 -12.92 -1.59 19.83
N ARG A 307 -11.89 -1.19 19.11
CA ARG A 307 -11.96 -0.26 17.99
C ARG A 307 -11.16 -0.76 16.77
#